data_765fc6244e41bfb746dd823b18d9b94f
#
_entry.id   765fc6244e41bfb746dd823b18d9b94f
#
_cell.length_a   1.000
_cell.length_b   1.000
_cell.length_c   1.000
_cell.angle_alpha   90.00
_cell.angle_beta   90.00
_cell.angle_gamma   90.00
#
_symmetry.space_group_name_H-M   'P 1'
#
loop_
_entity.id
_entity.type
_entity.pdbx_description
1 polymer ?
#
loop_
_entity_poly.entity_id
_entity_poly.type
_entity_poly.pdbx_seq_one_letter_code
_entity_poly.pdbx_strand_id
1 'polypeptide(L)'
;PRYSDIDAGAMAAAAVDEAVRNAVCAGVDLSKIAGLDNFCWPDPIESKKTPDGKFKLAQLVRANRELERICRAYFVPCISGKDSMKNDYGSGKDKISIPPTLLFSLFGNHNDVRYTTTSDLKPGESVYLVGESKQELGASEISYMLSESSEAEGIGGEVPRLPNPEKNLSSYKAL
;
A
#
# COMPACT_ATOMS: atom_id res chain seq x y z
N PRO A 1 -0.80 6.17 -0.31
CA PRO A 1 0.37 6.89 0.23
C PRO A 1 1.56 6.84 -0.72
N ARG A 2 2.38 7.88 -0.68
CA ARG A 2 3.54 8.06 -1.55
C ARG A 2 4.77 7.24 -1.10
N TYR A 3 4.57 6.13 -0.43
CA TYR A 3 5.66 5.28 0.08
C TYR A 3 6.60 4.79 -1.02
N SER A 4 6.13 4.66 -2.26
CA SER A 4 6.96 4.25 -3.39
C SER A 4 8.08 5.25 -3.73
N ASP A 5 7.96 6.50 -3.32
CA ASP A 5 9.02 7.51 -3.49
C ASP A 5 10.24 7.16 -2.61
N ILE A 6 10.04 6.41 -1.52
CA ILE A 6 11.07 5.97 -0.60
C ILE A 6 11.37 4.48 -0.79
N ASP A 7 10.34 3.61 -0.76
CA ASP A 7 10.48 2.17 -0.87
C ASP A 7 9.25 1.52 -1.52
N ALA A 8 9.39 1.07 -2.77
CA ALA A 8 8.32 0.43 -3.52
C ALA A 8 7.87 -0.92 -2.91
N GLY A 9 8.77 -1.64 -2.23
CA GLY A 9 8.40 -2.86 -1.50
C GLY A 9 7.53 -2.55 -0.29
N ALA A 10 7.92 -1.58 0.53
CA ALA A 10 7.12 -1.13 1.67
C ALA A 10 5.74 -0.61 1.23
N MET A 11 5.68 0.11 0.10
CA MET A 11 4.40 0.53 -0.49
C MET A 11 3.50 -0.66 -0.81
N ALA A 12 4.03 -1.70 -1.46
CA ALA A 12 3.24 -2.89 -1.82
C ALA A 12 2.74 -3.63 -0.56
N ALA A 13 3.61 -3.82 0.43
CA ALA A 13 3.23 -4.43 1.70
C ALA A 13 2.13 -3.63 2.42
N ALA A 14 2.28 -2.31 2.49
CA ALA A 14 1.31 -1.43 3.14
C ALA A 14 -0.05 -1.43 2.43
N ALA A 15 -0.08 -1.49 1.09
CA ALA A 15 -1.33 -1.54 0.32
C ALA A 15 -2.16 -2.80 0.63
N VAL A 16 -1.52 -3.96 0.72
CA VAL A 16 -2.20 -5.21 1.08
C VAL A 16 -2.67 -5.17 2.54
N ASP A 17 -1.80 -4.74 3.46
CA ASP A 17 -2.13 -4.64 4.88
C ASP A 17 -3.30 -3.69 5.13
N GLU A 18 -3.32 -2.54 4.47
CA GLU A 18 -4.43 -1.58 4.54
C GLU A 18 -5.75 -2.20 4.08
N ALA A 19 -5.74 -2.92 2.95
CA ALA A 19 -6.94 -3.58 2.43
C ALA A 19 -7.46 -4.64 3.41
N VAL A 20 -6.57 -5.43 4.02
CA VAL A 20 -6.94 -6.43 5.04
C VAL A 20 -7.50 -5.76 6.29
N ARG A 21 -6.87 -4.70 6.79
CA ARG A 21 -7.38 -3.94 7.95
C ARG A 21 -8.77 -3.35 7.69
N ASN A 22 -8.99 -2.78 6.51
CA ASN A 22 -10.29 -2.25 6.12
C ASN A 22 -11.37 -3.34 6.11
N ALA A 23 -11.03 -4.53 5.60
CA ALA A 23 -11.94 -5.68 5.60
C ALA A 23 -12.27 -6.16 7.03
N VAL A 24 -11.26 -6.26 7.91
CA VAL A 24 -11.44 -6.61 9.32
C VAL A 24 -12.35 -5.60 10.01
N CYS A 25 -12.08 -4.31 9.83
CA CYS A 25 -12.91 -3.25 10.41
C CYS A 25 -14.35 -3.29 9.91
N ALA A 26 -14.62 -3.80 8.72
CA ALA A 26 -15.96 -4.00 8.20
C ALA A 26 -16.63 -5.30 8.69
N GLY A 27 -15.91 -6.17 9.41
CA GLY A 27 -16.42 -7.45 9.91
C GLY A 27 -16.35 -8.59 8.89
N VAL A 28 -15.45 -8.50 7.91
CA VAL A 28 -15.26 -9.54 6.89
C VAL A 28 -14.58 -10.78 7.48
N ASP A 29 -15.07 -11.95 7.11
CA ASP A 29 -14.44 -13.25 7.45
C ASP A 29 -13.12 -13.42 6.67
N LEU A 30 -12.00 -13.28 7.37
CA LEU A 30 -10.66 -13.41 6.77
C LEU A 30 -10.34 -14.80 6.20
N SER A 31 -11.15 -15.81 6.49
CA SER A 31 -11.00 -17.13 5.86
C SER A 31 -11.58 -17.21 4.45
N LYS A 32 -12.31 -16.19 4.02
CA LYS A 32 -13.05 -16.12 2.74
C LYS A 32 -12.77 -14.83 2.00
N ILE A 33 -11.50 -14.51 1.84
CA ILE A 33 -11.04 -13.31 1.16
C ILE A 33 -10.28 -13.64 -0.12
N ALA A 34 -10.27 -12.70 -1.05
CA ALA A 34 -9.47 -12.74 -2.27
C ALA A 34 -9.00 -11.33 -2.63
N GLY A 35 -7.83 -11.24 -3.23
CA GLY A 35 -7.20 -9.99 -3.62
C GLY A 35 -7.13 -9.79 -5.13
N LEU A 36 -6.96 -8.54 -5.52
CA LEU A 36 -6.79 -8.09 -6.89
C LEU A 36 -5.78 -6.95 -6.89
N ASP A 37 -4.68 -7.13 -7.58
CA ASP A 37 -3.66 -6.10 -7.74
C ASP A 37 -3.92 -5.22 -8.96
N ASN A 38 -3.50 -3.96 -8.87
CA ASN A 38 -3.53 -3.03 -9.97
C ASN A 38 -2.26 -2.18 -9.94
N PHE A 39 -1.30 -2.55 -10.78
CA PHE A 39 -0.07 -1.80 -10.95
C PHE A 39 -0.23 -0.67 -11.95
N CYS A 40 0.21 0.52 -11.57
CA CYS A 40 0.45 1.65 -12.45
C CYS A 40 1.93 2.03 -12.34
N TRP A 41 2.70 1.84 -13.43
CA TRP A 41 4.15 1.94 -13.37
C TRP A 41 4.72 2.81 -14.47
N PRO A 42 5.78 3.59 -14.21
CA PRO A 42 6.52 4.29 -15.24
C PRO A 42 7.27 3.30 -16.14
N ASP A 43 7.85 3.76 -17.23
CA ASP A 43 8.56 2.89 -18.18
C ASP A 43 9.76 2.20 -17.51
N PRO A 44 9.72 0.87 -17.30
CA PRO A 44 10.78 0.13 -16.64
C PRO A 44 11.89 -0.34 -17.60
N ILE A 45 11.87 0.10 -18.88
CA ILE A 45 12.84 -0.32 -19.88
C ILE A 45 13.90 0.78 -20.03
N GLU A 46 15.16 0.45 -19.77
CA GLU A 46 16.26 1.36 -20.01
C GLU A 46 16.39 1.70 -21.49
N SER A 47 16.48 2.98 -21.80
CA SER A 47 16.67 3.51 -23.14
C SER A 47 17.24 4.92 -23.08
N LYS A 48 17.59 5.50 -24.23
CA LYS A 48 17.96 6.93 -24.29
C LYS A 48 16.85 7.86 -23.79
N LYS A 49 15.58 7.43 -23.86
CA LYS A 49 14.41 8.19 -23.37
C LYS A 49 14.08 7.86 -21.90
N THR A 50 14.61 6.78 -21.36
CA THR A 50 14.36 6.30 -20.01
C THR A 50 15.67 5.78 -19.41
N PRO A 51 16.63 6.66 -19.11
CA PRO A 51 17.94 6.24 -18.60
C PRO A 51 17.86 5.59 -17.21
N ASP A 52 16.79 5.83 -16.48
CA ASP A 52 16.45 5.27 -15.16
C ASP A 52 15.58 3.99 -15.23
N GLY A 53 15.38 3.43 -16.40
CA GLY A 53 14.53 2.26 -16.61
C GLY A 53 14.93 1.05 -15.77
N LYS A 54 16.22 0.76 -15.63
CA LYS A 54 16.71 -0.33 -14.75
C LYS A 54 16.33 -0.13 -13.29
N PHE A 55 16.41 1.09 -12.79
CA PHE A 55 16.00 1.41 -11.43
C PHE A 55 14.49 1.17 -11.24
N LYS A 56 13.68 1.66 -12.19
CA LYS A 56 12.22 1.46 -12.19
C LYS A 56 11.83 -0.03 -12.26
N LEU A 57 12.57 -0.82 -13.04
CA LEU A 57 12.39 -2.27 -13.10
C LEU A 57 12.76 -2.92 -11.77
N ALA A 58 13.86 -2.52 -11.16
CA ALA A 58 14.25 -3.04 -9.85
C ALA A 58 13.22 -2.75 -8.76
N GLN A 59 12.62 -1.55 -8.77
CA GLN A 59 11.51 -1.21 -7.88
C GLN A 59 10.28 -2.10 -8.14
N LEU A 60 9.93 -2.38 -9.40
CA LEU A 60 8.82 -3.25 -9.76
C LEU A 60 9.03 -4.67 -9.22
N VAL A 61 10.24 -5.21 -9.40
CA VAL A 61 10.61 -6.54 -8.87
C VAL A 61 10.50 -6.58 -7.35
N ARG A 62 10.97 -5.54 -6.65
CA ARG A 62 10.86 -5.44 -5.19
C ARG A 62 9.40 -5.37 -4.74
N ALA A 63 8.58 -4.56 -5.40
CA ALA A 63 7.16 -4.45 -5.10
C ALA A 63 6.44 -5.80 -5.27
N ASN A 64 6.71 -6.52 -6.36
CA ASN A 64 6.12 -7.85 -6.60
C ASN A 64 6.55 -8.89 -5.56
N ARG A 65 7.82 -8.89 -5.15
CA ARG A 65 8.30 -9.80 -4.10
C ARG A 65 7.62 -9.54 -2.75
N GLU A 66 7.43 -8.28 -2.41
CA GLU A 66 6.73 -7.92 -1.18
C GLU A 66 5.22 -8.20 -1.27
N LEU A 67 4.60 -7.95 -2.42
CA LEU A 67 3.21 -8.35 -2.68
C LEU A 67 3.03 -9.86 -2.45
N GLU A 68 3.88 -10.69 -3.06
CA GLU A 68 3.84 -12.14 -2.86
C GLU A 68 4.01 -12.51 -1.37
N ARG A 69 5.02 -11.96 -0.71
CA ARG A 69 5.33 -12.24 0.69
C ARG A 69 4.15 -11.94 1.61
N ILE A 70 3.54 -10.77 1.47
CA ILE A 70 2.41 -10.35 2.32
C ILE A 70 1.14 -11.12 1.99
N CYS A 71 0.83 -11.31 0.71
CA CYS A 71 -0.34 -12.10 0.31
C CYS A 71 -0.26 -13.54 0.83
N ARG A 72 0.91 -14.15 0.80
CA ARG A 72 1.11 -15.49 1.39
C ARG A 72 0.95 -15.50 2.90
N ALA A 73 1.54 -14.53 3.59
CA ALA A 73 1.46 -14.42 5.05
C ALA A 73 0.02 -14.19 5.54
N TYR A 74 -0.77 -13.45 4.77
CA TYR A 74 -2.17 -13.15 5.10
C TYR A 74 -3.18 -14.15 4.49
N PHE A 75 -2.70 -15.15 3.74
CA PHE A 75 -3.55 -16.11 3.03
C PHE A 75 -4.53 -15.44 2.07
N VAL A 76 -4.10 -14.37 1.40
CA VAL A 76 -4.87 -13.66 0.40
C VAL A 76 -4.50 -14.18 -0.99
N PRO A 77 -5.33 -15.02 -1.63
CA PRO A 77 -5.10 -15.40 -3.03
C PRO A 77 -5.39 -14.21 -3.94
N CYS A 78 -4.44 -13.85 -4.79
CA CYS A 78 -4.68 -12.91 -5.89
C CYS A 78 -5.40 -13.66 -7.01
N ILE A 79 -6.66 -13.32 -7.25
CA ILE A 79 -7.53 -14.00 -8.24
C ILE A 79 -7.57 -13.29 -9.58
N SER A 80 -7.09 -12.07 -9.65
CA SER A 80 -6.98 -11.25 -10.86
C SER A 80 -5.96 -10.14 -10.64
N GLY A 81 -5.56 -9.49 -11.71
CA GLY A 81 -4.69 -8.33 -11.67
C GLY A 81 -4.81 -7.51 -12.95
N LYS A 82 -4.33 -6.29 -12.89
CA LYS A 82 -4.28 -5.39 -14.03
C LYS A 82 -3.00 -4.56 -13.96
N ASP A 83 -2.23 -4.58 -15.03
CA ASP A 83 -0.95 -3.87 -15.11
C ASP A 83 -1.00 -2.77 -16.17
N SER A 84 -0.67 -1.56 -15.75
CA SER A 84 -0.38 -0.45 -16.65
C SER A 84 1.08 -0.08 -16.54
N MET A 85 1.79 -0.24 -17.65
CA MET A 85 3.22 0.07 -17.75
C MET A 85 3.45 1.24 -18.70
N LYS A 86 4.59 1.91 -18.54
CA LYS A 86 4.98 3.06 -19.36
C LYS A 86 4.03 4.24 -19.21
N ASN A 87 3.52 4.46 -18.02
CA ASN A 87 2.67 5.61 -17.70
C ASN A 87 3.53 6.87 -17.53
N ASP A 88 4.05 7.34 -18.63
CA ASP A 88 4.84 8.55 -18.73
C ASP A 88 4.09 9.57 -19.62
N TYR A 89 4.18 10.84 -19.26
CA TYR A 89 3.66 11.94 -20.06
C TYR A 89 4.80 12.75 -20.67
N GLY A 90 4.65 13.21 -21.91
CA GLY A 90 5.65 14.01 -22.60
C GLY A 90 6.85 13.20 -23.11
N SER A 91 7.91 13.91 -23.45
CA SER A 91 9.15 13.31 -23.97
C SER A 91 10.37 14.18 -23.69
N GLY A 92 11.56 13.59 -23.73
CA GLY A 92 12.81 14.32 -23.53
C GLY A 92 12.92 14.93 -22.13
N LYS A 93 13.24 16.21 -22.05
CA LYS A 93 13.43 16.93 -20.79
C LYS A 93 12.11 17.23 -20.06
N ASP A 94 10.99 17.24 -20.80
CA ASP A 94 9.66 17.53 -20.26
C ASP A 94 8.90 16.24 -19.92
N LYS A 95 9.60 15.12 -19.87
CA LYS A 95 9.01 13.83 -19.53
C LYS A 95 8.66 13.81 -18.04
N ILE A 96 7.40 13.51 -17.74
CA ILE A 96 6.89 13.27 -16.40
C ILE A 96 6.57 11.79 -16.28
N SER A 97 7.20 11.10 -15.36
CA SER A 97 6.88 9.72 -15.00
C SER A 97 5.94 9.71 -13.81
N ILE A 98 4.92 8.86 -13.83
CA ILE A 98 4.10 8.68 -12.62
C ILE A 98 4.94 8.05 -11.51
N PRO A 99 4.62 8.32 -10.23
CA PRO A 99 5.17 7.53 -9.14
C PRO A 99 4.75 6.07 -9.28
N PRO A 100 5.64 5.11 -9.00
CA PRO A 100 5.27 3.70 -8.89
C PRO A 100 4.09 3.51 -7.95
N THR A 101 3.01 2.88 -8.40
CA THR A 101 1.77 2.78 -7.64
C THR A 101 1.22 1.36 -7.71
N LEU A 102 0.80 0.84 -6.56
CA LEU A 102 -0.02 -0.36 -6.43
C LEU A 102 -1.32 0.01 -5.72
N LEU A 103 -2.45 -0.21 -6.40
CA LEU A 103 -3.76 -0.25 -5.78
C LEU A 103 -4.10 -1.71 -5.52
N PHE A 104 -4.43 -2.06 -4.29
CA PHE A 104 -4.85 -3.40 -3.93
C PHE A 104 -6.32 -3.41 -3.50
N SER A 105 -7.13 -4.21 -4.18
CA SER A 105 -8.53 -4.41 -3.84
C SER A 105 -8.69 -5.76 -3.15
N LEU A 106 -9.48 -5.80 -2.08
CA LEU A 106 -9.79 -7.02 -1.36
C LEU A 106 -11.30 -7.27 -1.39
N PHE A 107 -11.67 -8.52 -1.62
CA PHE A 107 -13.03 -9.03 -1.55
C PHE A 107 -13.13 -10.02 -0.41
N GLY A 108 -14.27 -10.03 0.26
CA GLY A 108 -14.54 -11.01 1.29
C GLY A 108 -16.02 -11.13 1.58
N ASN A 109 -16.38 -12.20 2.27
CA ASN A 109 -17.75 -12.42 2.70
C ASN A 109 -17.95 -11.90 4.13
N HIS A 110 -19.09 -11.25 4.33
CA HIS A 110 -19.60 -10.97 5.67
C HIS A 110 -20.70 -11.99 5.99
N ASN A 111 -20.62 -12.62 7.15
CA ASN A 111 -21.58 -13.66 7.52
C ASN A 111 -22.99 -13.13 7.72
N ASP A 112 -23.11 -11.90 8.24
CA ASP A 112 -24.40 -11.22 8.41
C ASP A 112 -24.21 -9.70 8.29
N VAL A 113 -24.69 -9.13 7.20
CA VAL A 113 -24.55 -7.69 6.89
C VAL A 113 -25.18 -6.76 7.95
N ARG A 114 -26.05 -7.28 8.81
CA ARG A 114 -26.60 -6.49 9.93
C ARG A 114 -25.57 -6.12 10.99
N TYR A 115 -24.44 -6.83 11.01
CA TYR A 115 -23.32 -6.59 11.95
C TYR A 115 -22.14 -5.87 11.28
N THR A 116 -22.31 -5.37 10.06
CA THR A 116 -21.28 -4.56 9.41
C THR A 116 -21.06 -3.28 10.21
N THR A 117 -19.81 -3.00 10.54
CA THR A 117 -19.43 -1.77 11.20
C THR A 117 -19.32 -0.62 10.21
N THR A 118 -19.55 0.59 10.67
CA THR A 118 -19.43 1.82 9.90
C THR A 118 -18.48 2.78 10.63
N SER A 119 -18.16 3.89 9.99
CA SER A 119 -17.38 4.98 10.63
C SER A 119 -18.20 5.85 11.60
N ASP A 120 -19.50 5.58 11.76
CA ASP A 120 -20.39 6.37 12.60
C ASP A 120 -20.18 6.02 14.08
N LEU A 121 -19.52 6.90 14.81
CA LEU A 121 -19.33 6.77 16.25
C LEU A 121 -20.54 7.32 17.00
N LYS A 122 -20.95 6.60 18.05
CA LYS A 122 -22.04 7.05 18.94
C LYS A 122 -21.46 7.56 20.26
N PRO A 123 -22.09 8.55 20.90
CA PRO A 123 -21.68 9.00 22.20
C PRO A 123 -21.64 7.84 23.22
N GLY A 124 -20.51 7.71 23.95
CA GLY A 124 -20.29 6.65 24.92
C GLY A 124 -19.57 5.40 24.39
N GLU A 125 -19.31 5.31 23.08
CA GLU A 125 -18.48 4.26 22.52
C GLU A 125 -16.99 4.52 22.82
N SER A 126 -16.23 3.43 23.00
CA SER A 126 -14.79 3.48 23.24
C SER A 126 -14.04 3.37 21.93
N VAL A 127 -12.96 4.15 21.79
CA VAL A 127 -12.03 4.08 20.65
C VAL A 127 -10.75 3.39 21.10
N TYR A 128 -10.33 2.38 20.34
CA TYR A 128 -9.13 1.60 20.64
C TYR A 128 -8.09 1.78 19.54
N LEU A 129 -6.82 1.89 19.94
CA LEU A 129 -5.68 1.79 19.06
C LEU A 129 -5.09 0.40 19.15
N VAL A 130 -5.07 -0.33 18.02
CA VAL A 130 -4.50 -1.68 17.94
C VAL A 130 -3.15 -1.62 17.25
N GLY A 131 -2.09 -2.04 17.94
CA GLY A 131 -0.72 -2.03 17.44
C GLY A 131 0.18 -1.01 18.13
N GLU A 132 1.33 -0.77 17.53
CA GLU A 132 2.34 0.14 18.03
C GLU A 132 2.53 1.31 17.06
N SER A 133 2.60 2.53 17.58
CA SER A 133 2.98 3.71 16.80
C SER A 133 4.49 3.88 16.80
N LYS A 134 5.06 4.21 15.64
CA LYS A 134 6.50 4.41 15.46
C LYS A 134 6.76 5.74 14.74
N GLN A 135 8.02 6.17 14.77
CA GLN A 135 8.45 7.36 14.05
C GLN A 135 8.69 7.04 12.56
N GLU A 136 7.64 6.67 11.86
CA GLU A 136 7.67 6.28 10.44
C GLU A 136 6.77 7.24 9.65
N LEU A 137 7.14 8.52 9.61
CA LEU A 137 6.37 9.59 8.95
C LEU A 137 6.78 9.86 7.51
N GLY A 138 7.74 9.10 6.98
CA GLY A 138 8.20 9.25 5.60
C GLY A 138 7.06 9.11 4.59
N ALA A 139 6.99 10.02 3.64
CA ALA A 139 5.96 10.10 2.60
C ALA A 139 4.50 10.09 3.14
N SER A 140 4.29 10.50 4.39
CA SER A 140 2.97 10.73 4.96
C SER A 140 2.42 12.12 4.57
N GLU A 141 1.11 12.31 4.69
CA GLU A 141 0.47 13.61 4.50
C GLU A 141 1.02 14.67 5.47
N ILE A 142 1.33 14.28 6.72
CA ILE A 142 1.96 15.19 7.69
C ILE A 142 3.34 15.63 7.20
N SER A 143 4.15 14.70 6.73
CA SER A 143 5.47 15.00 6.18
C SER A 143 5.36 15.95 4.96
N TYR A 144 4.38 15.72 4.10
CA TYR A 144 4.10 16.56 2.95
C TYR A 144 3.66 17.97 3.38
N MET A 145 2.70 18.11 4.28
CA MET A 145 2.24 19.41 4.79
C MET A 145 3.35 20.22 5.45
N LEU A 146 4.22 19.55 6.20
CA LEU A 146 5.36 20.22 6.85
C LEU A 146 6.43 20.64 5.83
N SER A 147 6.58 19.94 4.71
CA SER A 147 7.53 20.29 3.66
C SER A 147 7.09 21.49 2.82
N GLU A 148 5.80 21.70 2.65
CA GLU A 148 5.27 22.90 1.95
C GLU A 148 5.51 24.19 2.74
N SER A 149 5.67 24.10 4.05
CA SER A 149 5.94 25.26 4.93
C SER A 149 7.42 25.59 5.08
N SER A 150 8.30 24.73 4.65
CA SER A 150 9.74 24.92 4.60
C SER A 150 10.24 24.56 3.22
N GLU A 151 11.18 25.31 2.65
CA GLU A 151 11.82 25.01 1.36
C GLU A 151 12.62 23.66 1.36
N ALA A 152 12.41 22.83 2.38
CA ALA A 152 12.99 21.51 2.48
C ALA A 152 12.22 20.54 1.59
N GLU A 153 12.90 19.86 0.67
CA GLU A 153 12.41 18.71 -0.08
C GLU A 153 12.12 17.53 0.88
N GLY A 154 11.04 17.64 1.63
CA GLY A 154 10.83 16.92 2.87
C GLY A 154 10.01 15.65 2.74
N ILE A 155 10.18 14.84 1.67
CA ILE A 155 9.69 13.44 1.67
C ILE A 155 10.79 12.54 2.23
N GLY A 156 11.34 12.91 3.36
CA GLY A 156 12.36 12.11 4.05
C GLY A 156 11.78 11.28 5.19
N GLY A 157 12.58 10.39 5.71
CA GLY A 157 12.27 9.54 6.85
C GLY A 157 11.92 8.11 6.48
N GLU A 158 11.70 7.29 7.53
CA GLU A 158 11.32 5.89 7.36
C GLU A 158 9.84 5.77 6.99
N VAL A 159 9.53 4.77 6.19
CA VAL A 159 8.17 4.34 5.87
C VAL A 159 7.79 3.12 6.70
N PRO A 160 6.51 2.91 7.00
CA PRO A 160 6.06 1.72 7.71
C PRO A 160 6.50 0.44 6.99
N ARG A 161 7.08 -0.47 7.75
CA ARG A 161 7.50 -1.80 7.29
C ARG A 161 6.75 -2.86 8.06
N LEU A 162 6.46 -3.98 7.42
CA LEU A 162 5.76 -5.11 8.00
C LEU A 162 6.72 -6.30 8.16
N PRO A 163 7.63 -6.27 9.14
CA PRO A 163 8.62 -7.34 9.31
C PRO A 163 8.00 -8.66 9.77
N ASN A 164 6.87 -8.61 10.48
CA ASN A 164 6.20 -9.77 11.06
C ASN A 164 4.69 -9.76 10.70
N PRO A 165 4.32 -10.00 9.44
CA PRO A 165 2.93 -9.95 9.00
C PRO A 165 2.05 -11.00 9.69
N GLU A 166 2.60 -12.14 10.07
CA GLU A 166 1.87 -13.20 10.78
C GLU A 166 1.40 -12.72 12.16
N LYS A 167 2.20 -11.91 12.86
CA LYS A 167 1.80 -11.28 14.13
C LYS A 167 0.64 -10.31 13.91
N ASN A 168 0.70 -9.51 12.84
CA ASN A 168 -0.38 -8.60 12.49
C ASN A 168 -1.67 -9.38 12.19
N LEU A 169 -1.58 -10.43 11.37
CA LEU A 169 -2.73 -11.28 11.07
C LEU A 169 -3.35 -11.91 12.33
N SER A 170 -2.52 -12.34 13.27
CA SER A 170 -3.02 -12.86 14.55
C SER A 170 -3.80 -11.80 15.33
N SER A 171 -3.32 -10.56 15.36
CA SER A 171 -4.03 -9.44 15.97
C SER A 171 -5.35 -9.15 15.26
N TYR A 172 -5.37 -9.17 13.93
CA TYR A 172 -6.58 -8.94 13.13
C TYR A 172 -7.65 -10.02 13.32
N LYS A 173 -7.24 -11.27 13.53
CA LYS A 173 -8.16 -12.38 13.81
C LYS A 173 -8.74 -12.35 15.23
N ALA A 174 -8.17 -11.57 16.12
CA ALA A 174 -8.64 -11.41 17.50
C ALA A 174 -9.66 -10.28 17.67
N LEU A 175 -9.84 -9.46 16.64
CA LEU A 175 -10.83 -8.39 16.57
C LEU A 175 -12.17 -8.91 16.06
#